data_0ae20ddbe7f819c0fb637813b03934a1
#
_entry.id   0ae20ddbe7f819c0fb637813b03934a1
#
_cell.length_a   1.000
_cell.length_b   1.000
_cell.length_c   1.000
_cell.angle_alpha   90.00
_cell.angle_beta   90.00
_cell.angle_gamma   90.00
#
_symmetry.space_group_name_H-M   'P 1'
#
loop_
_entity.id
_entity.type
_entity.pdbx_description
1 polymer ?
#
loop_
_entity_poly.entity_id
_entity_poly.type
_entity_poly.pdbx_seq_one_letter_code
_entity_poly.pdbx_strand_id
1 'polypeptide(L)'
;MEHTIQEVIAKLFNIETTVQLTRPDPKFGDFATNVALQLAKPLGKNPREIAESIAEELRGHEELSEVSVAGPGFINVTLSDQAVLESLKVRPATNRAGKTVVIETNCPNPFKAMHIGHALNAILADTMANLLAVDGASVHRVSYHGDVGTHVGKSMWAILRKIDGDVSKLDAIPADKRNEFMSRMYVEGARAAKESPEARAEIDELAKQSFVLDDPLYKQVYEICKAWSFDEIDANVARLGNIPIERRYVESETEVPGKALIKEKTPEVFTKSDGAYIFKGSQYGAFDNVFIGSHGNGLYGAHDMGLIQLKHQDYPNLDLSITVNGEEQAAYFRGVIAASELAIPELKGKLFNYATGLVKLTTGKMSSRTGEVITIDWLFNEFKKAITQAGGEPTDEVVAGALRYQFLKVKIGSDVVFDINDAVSLTGNTGSYLQYAHARARGILAKSEQTVVFPTELFDEDRLLVRKMSEYAEAVNRATESLEPHHVCAYLFELAQEFN
;
A
#
# COMPACT_ATOMS: atom_id res chain seq x y z
N MET A 1 -2.67 -13.76 28.85
CA MET A 1 -4.06 -14.33 28.95
C MET A 1 -4.21 -15.65 28.19
N GLU A 2 -3.86 -15.75 26.90
CA GLU A 2 -3.93 -17.05 26.17
C GLU A 2 -3.13 -18.15 26.87
N HIS A 3 -1.89 -17.85 27.26
CA HIS A 3 -1.01 -18.78 27.99
C HIS A 3 -1.60 -19.20 29.34
N THR A 4 -2.16 -18.28 30.09
CA THR A 4 -2.83 -18.55 31.37
C THR A 4 -3.97 -19.55 31.21
N ILE A 5 -4.82 -19.38 30.19
CA ILE A 5 -5.92 -20.31 29.91
C ILE A 5 -5.38 -21.68 29.42
N GLN A 6 -4.31 -21.69 28.63
CA GLN A 6 -3.63 -22.92 28.20
C GLN A 6 -3.07 -23.72 29.39
N GLU A 7 -2.43 -23.06 30.35
CA GLU A 7 -1.90 -23.68 31.56
C GLU A 7 -3.05 -24.31 32.43
N VAL A 8 -4.16 -23.56 32.56
CA VAL A 8 -5.35 -24.07 33.27
C VAL A 8 -5.92 -25.32 32.58
N ILE A 9 -6.03 -25.30 31.25
CA ILE A 9 -6.50 -26.46 30.47
C ILE A 9 -5.55 -27.65 30.62
N ALA A 10 -4.24 -27.43 30.51
CA ALA A 10 -3.24 -28.49 30.69
C ALA A 10 -3.32 -29.09 32.09
N LYS A 11 -3.49 -28.27 33.14
CA LYS A 11 -3.65 -28.69 34.53
C LYS A 11 -4.92 -29.53 34.76
N LEU A 12 -6.06 -29.05 34.21
CA LEU A 12 -7.35 -29.68 34.44
C LEU A 12 -7.59 -30.96 33.64
N PHE A 13 -7.12 -31.00 32.42
CA PHE A 13 -7.48 -32.01 31.42
C PHE A 13 -6.29 -32.78 30.85
N ASN A 14 -5.06 -32.39 31.19
CA ASN A 14 -3.81 -32.96 30.64
C ASN A 14 -3.79 -32.95 29.09
N ILE A 15 -4.27 -31.83 28.50
CA ILE A 15 -4.32 -31.60 27.05
C ILE A 15 -3.61 -30.29 26.73
N GLU A 16 -2.73 -30.34 25.76
CA GLU A 16 -2.18 -29.15 25.13
C GLU A 16 -3.12 -28.70 24.01
N THR A 17 -3.50 -27.43 24.01
CA THR A 17 -4.38 -26.85 22.99
C THR A 17 -4.03 -25.39 22.74
N THR A 18 -4.32 -24.90 21.55
CA THR A 18 -4.21 -23.47 21.24
C THR A 18 -5.50 -22.77 21.67
N VAL A 19 -5.36 -21.72 22.46
CA VAL A 19 -6.48 -20.85 22.86
C VAL A 19 -6.50 -19.64 21.94
N GLN A 20 -7.65 -19.37 21.37
CA GLN A 20 -7.89 -18.13 20.62
C GLN A 20 -8.79 -17.23 21.46
N LEU A 21 -8.33 -15.98 21.63
CA LEU A 21 -9.08 -14.92 22.28
C LEU A 21 -9.72 -14.00 21.23
N THR A 22 -10.92 -13.55 21.52
CA THR A 22 -11.60 -12.51 20.76
C THR A 22 -12.00 -11.39 21.69
N ARG A 23 -12.13 -10.16 21.15
CA ARG A 23 -12.66 -9.00 21.88
C ARG A 23 -14.19 -8.98 21.71
N PRO A 24 -14.97 -9.31 22.75
CA PRO A 24 -16.43 -9.25 22.68
C PRO A 24 -16.93 -7.81 22.85
N ASP A 25 -18.25 -7.61 22.70
CA ASP A 25 -18.91 -6.39 23.18
C ASP A 25 -18.51 -6.14 24.64
N PRO A 26 -18.11 -4.92 25.04
CA PRO A 26 -17.60 -4.61 26.39
C PRO A 26 -18.46 -5.12 27.55
N LYS A 27 -19.77 -5.21 27.37
CA LYS A 27 -20.69 -5.77 28.39
C LYS A 27 -20.44 -7.24 28.73
N PHE A 28 -19.67 -7.95 27.91
CA PHE A 28 -19.31 -9.36 28.13
C PHE A 28 -17.86 -9.53 28.62
N GLY A 29 -17.16 -8.47 28.91
CA GLY A 29 -15.77 -8.48 29.37
C GLY A 29 -14.74 -8.05 28.32
N ASP A 30 -13.46 -8.26 28.63
CA ASP A 30 -12.35 -7.82 27.79
C ASP A 30 -11.98 -8.86 26.74
N PHE A 31 -12.11 -10.14 27.08
CA PHE A 31 -11.84 -11.25 26.16
C PHE A 31 -12.91 -12.34 26.26
N ALA A 32 -13.10 -13.06 25.17
CA ALA A 32 -13.92 -14.26 25.11
C ALA A 32 -13.18 -15.39 24.39
N THR A 33 -13.43 -16.64 24.80
CA THR A 33 -12.93 -17.81 24.09
C THR A 33 -14.00 -18.89 23.98
N ASN A 34 -13.96 -19.65 22.89
CA ASN A 34 -14.79 -20.82 22.64
C ASN A 34 -14.02 -22.14 22.84
N VAL A 35 -12.88 -22.11 23.52
CA VAL A 35 -12.00 -23.26 23.68
C VAL A 35 -12.70 -24.49 24.29
N ALA A 36 -13.64 -24.27 25.18
CA ALA A 36 -14.43 -25.39 25.79
C ALA A 36 -15.27 -26.13 24.73
N LEU A 37 -15.79 -25.44 23.70
CA LEU A 37 -16.50 -26.09 22.59
C LEU A 37 -15.54 -26.96 21.76
N GLN A 38 -14.30 -26.52 21.59
CA GLN A 38 -13.27 -27.27 20.86
C GLN A 38 -12.84 -28.53 21.65
N LEU A 39 -12.76 -28.42 22.96
CA LEU A 39 -12.37 -29.51 23.85
C LEU A 39 -13.49 -30.53 24.13
N ALA A 40 -14.74 -30.23 23.83
CA ALA A 40 -15.89 -31.08 24.11
C ALA A 40 -15.78 -32.48 23.48
N LYS A 41 -15.41 -32.52 22.19
CA LYS A 41 -15.27 -33.78 21.47
C LYS A 41 -14.06 -34.61 21.93
N PRO A 42 -12.85 -34.05 22.07
CA PRO A 42 -11.70 -34.78 22.61
C PRO A 42 -11.93 -35.34 24.03
N LEU A 43 -12.62 -34.59 24.89
CA LEU A 43 -12.85 -34.96 26.27
C LEU A 43 -14.11 -35.85 26.47
N GLY A 44 -14.99 -35.91 25.46
CA GLY A 44 -16.27 -36.59 25.58
C GLY A 44 -17.19 -36.00 26.66
N LYS A 45 -17.05 -34.69 26.96
CA LYS A 45 -17.77 -33.95 28.00
C LYS A 45 -18.64 -32.84 27.42
N ASN A 46 -19.62 -32.40 28.23
CA ASN A 46 -20.43 -31.24 27.85
C ASN A 46 -19.54 -29.98 27.81
N PRO A 47 -19.59 -29.18 26.72
CA PRO A 47 -18.76 -27.97 26.60
C PRO A 47 -19.00 -26.98 27.73
N ARG A 48 -20.22 -26.84 28.23
CA ARG A 48 -20.54 -25.96 29.36
C ARG A 48 -19.90 -26.41 30.67
N GLU A 49 -19.83 -27.71 30.91
CA GLU A 49 -19.14 -28.26 32.10
C GLU A 49 -17.63 -28.03 32.03
N ILE A 50 -17.04 -28.15 30.83
CA ILE A 50 -15.64 -27.83 30.58
C ILE A 50 -15.40 -26.35 30.86
N ALA A 51 -16.26 -25.47 30.30
CA ALA A 51 -16.16 -24.03 30.49
C ALA A 51 -16.26 -23.63 31.98
N GLU A 52 -17.19 -24.19 32.72
CA GLU A 52 -17.35 -23.92 34.17
C GLU A 52 -16.10 -24.38 34.95
N SER A 53 -15.53 -25.54 34.62
CA SER A 53 -14.30 -26.02 35.27
C SER A 53 -13.11 -25.09 35.01
N ILE A 54 -12.96 -24.60 33.78
CA ILE A 54 -11.91 -23.65 33.43
C ILE A 54 -12.16 -22.29 34.11
N ALA A 55 -13.40 -21.79 34.08
CA ALA A 55 -13.77 -20.52 34.68
C ALA A 55 -13.54 -20.52 36.21
N GLU A 56 -13.84 -21.64 36.92
CA GLU A 56 -13.61 -21.77 38.37
C GLU A 56 -12.11 -21.62 38.71
N GLU A 57 -11.24 -22.27 37.95
CA GLU A 57 -9.81 -22.17 38.17
C GLU A 57 -9.27 -20.74 37.82
N LEU A 58 -9.85 -20.09 36.81
CA LEU A 58 -9.46 -18.73 36.40
C LEU A 58 -9.90 -17.67 37.42
N ARG A 59 -10.98 -17.84 38.16
CA ARG A 59 -11.48 -16.84 39.14
C ARG A 59 -10.49 -16.49 40.24
N GLY A 60 -9.46 -17.31 40.46
CA GLY A 60 -8.39 -17.04 41.43
C GLY A 60 -7.22 -16.25 40.89
N HIS A 61 -7.24 -15.88 39.62
CA HIS A 61 -6.12 -15.16 38.96
C HIS A 61 -6.13 -13.66 39.26
N GLU A 62 -5.02 -13.09 39.73
CA GLU A 62 -4.88 -11.67 40.11
C GLU A 62 -5.14 -10.69 38.93
N GLU A 63 -4.91 -11.14 37.70
CA GLU A 63 -5.14 -10.34 36.51
C GLU A 63 -6.63 -10.21 36.15
N LEU A 64 -7.52 -10.99 36.77
CA LEU A 64 -8.93 -11.06 36.42
C LEU A 64 -9.81 -10.47 37.52
N SER A 65 -10.75 -9.61 37.15
CA SER A 65 -11.79 -9.10 38.02
C SER A 65 -13.07 -9.95 37.96
N GLU A 66 -13.39 -10.52 36.79
CA GLU A 66 -14.56 -11.36 36.56
C GLU A 66 -14.31 -12.46 35.55
N VAL A 67 -14.88 -13.65 35.78
CA VAL A 67 -14.92 -14.75 34.79
C VAL A 67 -16.33 -15.31 34.78
N SER A 68 -16.95 -15.31 33.60
CA SER A 68 -18.31 -15.81 33.40
C SER A 68 -18.41 -16.80 32.25
N VAL A 69 -19.40 -17.70 32.31
CA VAL A 69 -19.69 -18.67 31.25
C VAL A 69 -21.01 -18.30 30.58
N ALA A 70 -21.00 -18.18 29.26
CA ALA A 70 -22.14 -17.79 28.45
C ALA A 70 -22.50 -18.87 27.41
N GLY A 71 -23.81 -18.99 27.14
CA GLY A 71 -24.33 -19.89 26.12
C GLY A 71 -23.88 -21.34 26.28
N PRO A 72 -23.48 -22.04 25.21
CA PRO A 72 -23.13 -23.46 25.25
C PRO A 72 -21.72 -23.75 25.79
N GLY A 73 -20.92 -22.73 26.16
CA GLY A 73 -19.56 -22.95 26.67
C GLY A 73 -18.57 -21.87 26.23
N PHE A 74 -19.01 -20.64 25.99
CA PHE A 74 -18.13 -19.50 25.87
C PHE A 74 -17.66 -19.06 27.26
N ILE A 75 -16.37 -18.75 27.37
CA ILE A 75 -15.79 -18.21 28.60
C ILE A 75 -15.46 -16.75 28.32
N ASN A 76 -16.05 -15.86 29.11
CA ASN A 76 -15.77 -14.43 29.07
C ASN A 76 -14.93 -14.04 30.27
N VAL A 77 -13.92 -13.21 30.06
CA VAL A 77 -13.03 -12.71 31.11
C VAL A 77 -12.96 -11.19 31.08
N THR A 78 -13.05 -10.61 32.28
CA THR A 78 -12.80 -9.17 32.48
C THR A 78 -11.51 -9.04 33.27
N LEU A 79 -10.59 -8.23 32.73
CA LEU A 79 -9.31 -7.94 33.36
C LEU A 79 -9.49 -7.04 34.58
N SER A 80 -8.60 -7.15 35.57
CA SER A 80 -8.48 -6.14 36.62
C SER A 80 -7.97 -4.80 35.98
N ASP A 81 -8.25 -3.67 36.63
CA ASP A 81 -7.80 -2.36 36.16
C ASP A 81 -6.29 -2.31 35.99
N GLN A 82 -5.56 -2.92 36.91
CA GLN A 82 -4.12 -3.03 36.82
C GLN A 82 -3.69 -3.80 35.58
N ALA A 83 -4.34 -4.92 35.25
CA ALA A 83 -4.03 -5.73 34.06
C ALA A 83 -4.34 -4.97 32.76
N VAL A 84 -5.45 -4.22 32.70
CA VAL A 84 -5.77 -3.36 31.56
C VAL A 84 -4.71 -2.25 31.38
N LEU A 85 -4.31 -1.58 32.46
CA LEU A 85 -3.28 -0.55 32.44
C LEU A 85 -1.89 -1.11 32.03
N GLU A 86 -1.51 -2.29 32.51
CA GLU A 86 -0.29 -2.97 32.10
C GLU A 86 -0.32 -3.33 30.61
N SER A 87 -1.48 -3.70 30.06
CA SER A 87 -1.63 -4.02 28.64
C SER A 87 -1.35 -2.83 27.69
N LEU A 88 -1.44 -1.59 28.17
CA LEU A 88 -1.01 -0.39 27.41
C LEU A 88 0.49 -0.36 27.11
N LYS A 89 1.31 -1.10 27.86
CA LYS A 89 2.75 -1.22 27.67
C LYS A 89 3.14 -2.23 26.58
N VAL A 90 2.21 -3.07 26.16
CA VAL A 90 2.43 -4.07 25.12
C VAL A 90 2.75 -3.37 23.81
N ARG A 91 3.83 -3.79 23.18
CA ARG A 91 4.27 -3.27 21.87
C ARG A 91 3.90 -4.24 20.76
N PRO A 92 3.68 -3.75 19.54
CA PRO A 92 3.54 -4.63 18.39
C PRO A 92 4.73 -5.60 18.27
N ALA A 93 4.48 -6.78 17.77
CA ALA A 93 5.51 -7.77 17.49
C ALA A 93 6.47 -7.28 16.39
N THR A 94 7.67 -7.86 16.37
CA THR A 94 8.70 -7.60 15.34
C THR A 94 9.09 -8.92 14.66
N ASN A 95 8.10 -9.58 14.04
CA ASN A 95 8.24 -10.92 13.46
C ASN A 95 9.20 -10.95 12.25
N ARG A 96 9.41 -9.78 11.62
CA ARG A 96 10.32 -9.62 10.47
C ARG A 96 11.67 -8.99 10.84
N ALA A 97 12.05 -9.03 12.14
CA ALA A 97 13.36 -8.57 12.56
C ALA A 97 14.49 -9.29 11.80
N GLY A 98 15.42 -8.52 11.23
CA GLY A 98 16.52 -9.05 10.42
C GLY A 98 16.16 -9.44 8.99
N LYS A 99 14.92 -9.22 8.54
CA LYS A 99 14.50 -9.42 7.15
C LYS A 99 14.76 -8.17 6.32
N THR A 100 15.19 -8.37 5.08
CA THR A 100 15.39 -7.31 4.08
C THR A 100 14.24 -7.32 3.08
N VAL A 101 13.53 -6.21 2.97
CA VAL A 101 12.39 -6.05 2.06
C VAL A 101 12.66 -4.94 1.06
N VAL A 102 12.45 -5.22 -0.22
CA VAL A 102 12.47 -4.23 -1.30
C VAL A 102 11.05 -4.02 -1.80
N ILE A 103 10.55 -2.80 -1.74
CA ILE A 103 9.17 -2.48 -2.15
C ILE A 103 9.13 -1.29 -3.11
N GLU A 104 8.37 -1.46 -4.18
CA GLU A 104 8.13 -0.39 -5.15
C GLU A 104 7.01 0.51 -4.65
N THR A 105 7.33 1.76 -4.28
CA THR A 105 6.37 2.64 -3.61
C THR A 105 5.80 3.74 -4.49
N ASN A 106 6.56 4.31 -5.41
CA ASN A 106 6.17 5.52 -6.14
C ASN A 106 6.56 5.38 -7.63
N CYS A 107 5.71 4.74 -8.43
CA CYS A 107 6.01 4.30 -9.79
C CYS A 107 5.18 4.99 -10.91
N PRO A 108 4.87 6.32 -10.87
CA PRO A 108 4.27 6.99 -12.02
C PRO A 108 5.30 7.19 -13.13
N ASN A 109 4.88 7.12 -14.38
CA ASN A 109 5.78 7.33 -15.52
C ASN A 109 6.03 8.81 -15.77
N PRO A 110 7.26 9.23 -16.12
CA PRO A 110 7.56 10.59 -16.58
C PRO A 110 6.83 10.91 -17.87
N PHE A 111 6.86 12.15 -18.32
CA PHE A 111 6.21 12.68 -19.52
C PHE A 111 4.68 12.63 -19.51
N LYS A 112 4.03 12.27 -18.41
CA LYS A 112 2.58 12.36 -18.24
C LYS A 112 2.22 12.68 -16.79
N ALA A 113 1.07 13.31 -16.57
CA ALA A 113 0.63 13.70 -15.25
C ALA A 113 0.39 12.50 -14.33
N MET A 114 0.77 12.64 -13.07
CA MET A 114 0.39 11.72 -12.01
C MET A 114 -1.11 11.84 -11.73
N HIS A 115 -1.82 10.71 -11.64
CA HIS A 115 -3.26 10.66 -11.46
C HIS A 115 -3.67 9.88 -10.20
N ILE A 116 -4.96 9.95 -9.85
CA ILE A 116 -5.54 9.35 -8.65
C ILE A 116 -5.22 7.87 -8.47
N GLY A 117 -5.14 7.09 -9.55
CA GLY A 117 -4.73 5.67 -9.48
C GLY A 117 -3.28 5.50 -9.08
N HIS A 118 -2.38 6.37 -9.56
CA HIS A 118 -0.98 6.40 -9.09
C HIS A 118 -0.90 6.78 -7.60
N ALA A 119 -1.76 7.72 -7.14
CA ALA A 119 -1.81 8.09 -5.73
C ALA A 119 -2.25 6.92 -4.84
N LEU A 120 -3.27 6.14 -5.25
CA LEU A 120 -3.70 4.95 -4.51
C LEU A 120 -2.53 3.96 -4.34
N ASN A 121 -1.89 3.59 -5.45
CA ASN A 121 -0.79 2.62 -5.43
C ASN A 121 0.39 3.14 -4.58
N ALA A 122 0.76 4.42 -4.73
CA ALA A 122 1.85 5.04 -3.99
C ALA A 122 1.57 5.09 -2.49
N ILE A 123 0.38 5.53 -2.07
CA ILE A 123 -0.03 5.59 -0.66
C ILE A 123 -0.08 4.20 -0.05
N LEU A 124 -0.67 3.24 -0.75
CA LEU A 124 -0.79 1.87 -0.25
C LEU A 124 0.58 1.21 -0.09
N ALA A 125 1.43 1.29 -1.11
CA ALA A 125 2.76 0.70 -1.07
C ALA A 125 3.66 1.33 0.01
N ASP A 126 3.63 2.67 0.16
CA ASP A 126 4.36 3.35 1.23
C ASP A 126 3.84 2.94 2.62
N THR A 127 2.52 2.77 2.78
CA THR A 127 1.94 2.32 4.05
C THR A 127 2.30 0.87 4.35
N MET A 128 2.32 -0.01 3.35
CA MET A 128 2.82 -1.39 3.51
C MET A 128 4.30 -1.39 3.92
N ALA A 129 5.12 -0.51 3.33
CA ALA A 129 6.51 -0.32 3.72
C ALA A 129 6.64 0.11 5.19
N ASN A 130 5.77 1.01 5.67
CA ASN A 130 5.73 1.42 7.07
C ASN A 130 5.31 0.26 7.99
N LEU A 131 4.31 -0.54 7.62
CA LEU A 131 3.91 -1.73 8.39
C LEU A 131 5.06 -2.74 8.50
N LEU A 132 5.77 -3.01 7.40
CA LEU A 132 6.93 -3.90 7.39
C LEU A 132 8.08 -3.38 8.27
N ALA A 133 8.31 -2.07 8.28
CA ALA A 133 9.32 -1.45 9.14
C ALA A 133 8.93 -1.54 10.61
N VAL A 134 7.65 -1.34 10.97
CA VAL A 134 7.15 -1.53 12.34
C VAL A 134 7.31 -2.98 12.79
N ASP A 135 7.13 -3.95 11.90
CA ASP A 135 7.34 -5.38 12.16
C ASP A 135 8.85 -5.78 12.19
N GLY A 136 9.75 -4.81 12.13
CA GLY A 136 11.19 -5.00 12.33
C GLY A 136 12.02 -5.25 11.08
N ALA A 137 11.43 -5.21 9.87
CA ALA A 137 12.17 -5.39 8.64
C ALA A 137 13.04 -4.17 8.29
N SER A 138 14.19 -4.42 7.65
CA SER A 138 14.94 -3.40 6.91
C SER A 138 14.24 -3.19 5.56
N VAL A 139 13.59 -2.04 5.39
CA VAL A 139 12.75 -1.76 4.22
C VAL A 139 13.43 -0.78 3.27
N HIS A 140 13.67 -1.22 2.04
CA HIS A 140 14.20 -0.42 0.95
C HIS A 140 13.08 -0.01 0.01
N ARG A 141 12.80 1.30 -0.06
CA ARG A 141 11.81 1.90 -0.95
C ARG A 141 12.45 2.21 -2.27
N VAL A 142 11.96 1.58 -3.32
CA VAL A 142 12.43 1.79 -4.69
C VAL A 142 11.29 2.25 -5.59
N SER A 143 11.59 2.65 -6.80
CA SER A 143 10.56 2.97 -7.81
C SER A 143 10.94 2.43 -9.17
N TYR A 144 9.94 2.19 -10.02
CA TYR A 144 10.11 1.81 -11.41
C TYR A 144 9.27 2.69 -12.32
N HIS A 145 9.92 3.26 -13.35
CA HIS A 145 9.29 4.25 -14.22
C HIS A 145 9.52 3.92 -15.69
N GLY A 146 8.43 3.89 -16.46
CA GLY A 146 8.53 3.85 -17.92
C GLY A 146 8.97 5.20 -18.47
N ASP A 147 10.23 5.35 -18.82
CA ASP A 147 10.80 6.56 -19.39
C ASP A 147 10.98 6.50 -20.91
N VAL A 148 10.52 5.43 -21.55
CA VAL A 148 10.63 5.18 -22.99
C VAL A 148 9.29 4.79 -23.61
N GLY A 149 9.19 4.78 -24.92
CA GLY A 149 8.04 4.23 -25.65
C GLY A 149 6.97 5.27 -26.02
N THR A 150 5.77 4.79 -26.37
CA THR A 150 4.73 5.58 -27.03
C THR A 150 4.25 6.79 -26.23
N HIS A 151 4.19 6.73 -24.92
CA HIS A 151 3.75 7.87 -24.11
C HIS A 151 4.80 9.01 -24.12
N VAL A 152 6.10 8.66 -24.13
CA VAL A 152 7.18 9.61 -24.30
C VAL A 152 7.12 10.22 -25.71
N GLY A 153 6.95 9.39 -26.76
CA GLY A 153 6.79 9.85 -28.13
C GLY A 153 5.67 10.87 -28.30
N LYS A 154 4.51 10.67 -27.64
CA LYS A 154 3.40 11.64 -27.65
C LYS A 154 3.80 13.00 -27.09
N SER A 155 4.43 13.03 -25.93
CA SER A 155 4.87 14.27 -25.30
C SER A 155 5.97 14.95 -26.12
N MET A 156 6.96 14.19 -26.57
CA MET A 156 8.07 14.70 -27.39
C MET A 156 7.60 15.28 -28.74
N TRP A 157 6.59 14.65 -29.35
CA TRP A 157 5.99 15.17 -30.59
C TRP A 157 5.43 16.59 -30.42
N ALA A 158 4.69 16.83 -29.36
CA ALA A 158 4.12 18.14 -29.06
C ALA A 158 5.18 19.15 -28.62
N ILE A 159 6.15 18.71 -27.78
CA ILE A 159 7.23 19.55 -27.27
C ILE A 159 8.14 20.05 -28.45
N LEU A 160 8.61 19.13 -29.30
CA LEU A 160 9.49 19.46 -30.40
C LEU A 160 8.84 20.45 -31.39
N ARG A 161 7.56 20.29 -31.68
CA ARG A 161 6.77 21.24 -32.49
C ARG A 161 6.63 22.60 -31.82
N LYS A 162 6.44 22.61 -30.48
CA LYS A 162 6.28 23.84 -29.70
C LYS A 162 7.56 24.66 -29.63
N ILE A 163 8.70 24.00 -29.47
CA ILE A 163 10.00 24.68 -29.41
C ILE A 163 10.53 25.08 -30.81
N ASP A 164 10.11 24.40 -31.87
CA ASP A 164 10.52 24.65 -33.26
C ASP A 164 12.06 24.71 -33.38
N GLY A 165 12.75 23.70 -32.85
CA GLY A 165 14.22 23.58 -32.84
C GLY A 165 14.95 24.47 -31.83
N ASP A 166 14.30 25.39 -31.14
CA ASP A 166 14.88 26.30 -30.16
C ASP A 166 14.69 25.85 -28.73
N VAL A 167 15.68 25.15 -28.18
CA VAL A 167 15.66 24.61 -26.82
C VAL A 167 15.55 25.71 -25.75
N SER A 168 16.01 26.95 -26.03
CA SER A 168 15.94 28.05 -25.06
C SER A 168 14.49 28.41 -24.68
N LYS A 169 13.51 28.03 -25.50
CA LYS A 169 12.10 28.20 -25.18
C LYS A 169 11.66 27.34 -23.96
N LEU A 170 12.37 26.24 -23.69
CA LEU A 170 12.14 25.46 -22.46
C LEU A 170 12.66 26.19 -21.21
N ASP A 171 13.84 26.82 -21.34
CA ASP A 171 14.43 27.61 -20.24
C ASP A 171 13.55 28.80 -19.83
N ALA A 172 12.76 29.32 -20.76
CA ALA A 172 11.81 30.41 -20.50
C ALA A 172 10.55 29.98 -19.74
N ILE A 173 10.33 28.66 -19.54
CA ILE A 173 9.17 28.17 -18.81
C ILE A 173 9.44 28.23 -17.29
N PRO A 174 8.67 29.05 -16.52
CA PRO A 174 8.83 29.13 -15.08
C PRO A 174 8.66 27.77 -14.39
N ALA A 175 9.39 27.53 -13.31
CA ALA A 175 9.39 26.24 -12.62
C ALA A 175 7.99 25.79 -12.20
N ASP A 176 7.15 26.71 -11.70
CA ASP A 176 5.75 26.47 -11.29
C ASP A 176 4.81 26.19 -12.47
N LYS A 177 5.26 26.36 -13.72
CA LYS A 177 4.47 26.11 -14.94
C LYS A 177 4.93 24.87 -15.73
N ARG A 178 6.02 24.24 -15.32
CA ARG A 178 6.58 23.07 -16.03
C ARG A 178 5.62 21.89 -16.03
N ASN A 179 4.98 21.63 -14.90
CA ASN A 179 3.99 20.55 -14.75
C ASN A 179 2.77 20.77 -15.68
N GLU A 180 2.20 21.98 -15.67
CA GLU A 180 1.11 22.36 -16.57
C GLU A 180 1.52 22.22 -18.04
N PHE A 181 2.74 22.64 -18.39
CA PHE A 181 3.29 22.50 -19.74
C PHE A 181 3.41 21.02 -20.14
N MET A 182 4.04 20.17 -19.32
CA MET A 182 4.24 18.74 -19.61
C MET A 182 2.90 18.00 -19.78
N SER A 183 1.93 18.25 -18.88
CA SER A 183 0.59 17.69 -18.96
C SER A 183 -0.12 18.06 -20.26
N ARG A 184 -0.04 19.35 -20.67
CA ARG A 184 -0.63 19.83 -21.91
C ARG A 184 0.03 19.18 -23.13
N MET A 185 1.37 19.07 -23.17
CA MET A 185 2.08 18.44 -24.27
C MET A 185 1.69 16.97 -24.45
N TYR A 186 1.54 16.23 -23.34
CA TYR A 186 1.03 14.86 -23.39
C TYR A 186 -0.38 14.77 -23.98
N VAL A 187 -1.29 15.65 -23.55
CA VAL A 187 -2.68 15.67 -24.04
C VAL A 187 -2.74 16.03 -25.53
N GLU A 188 -1.94 17.02 -25.98
CA GLU A 188 -1.84 17.41 -27.39
C GLU A 188 -1.34 16.26 -28.27
N GLY A 189 -0.25 15.60 -27.87
CA GLY A 189 0.27 14.43 -28.60
C GLY A 189 -0.67 13.24 -28.58
N ALA A 190 -1.34 12.98 -27.46
CA ALA A 190 -2.32 11.90 -27.35
C ALA A 190 -3.54 12.14 -28.26
N ARG A 191 -4.00 13.40 -28.38
CA ARG A 191 -5.08 13.80 -29.29
C ARG A 191 -4.64 13.67 -30.74
N ALA A 192 -3.45 14.18 -31.09
CA ALA A 192 -2.92 14.10 -32.45
C ALA A 192 -2.76 12.65 -32.93
N ALA A 193 -2.24 11.77 -32.07
CA ALA A 193 -2.11 10.33 -32.38
C ALA A 193 -3.47 9.64 -32.66
N LYS A 194 -4.58 10.16 -32.09
CA LYS A 194 -5.92 9.64 -32.28
C LYS A 194 -6.59 10.18 -33.52
N GLU A 195 -6.32 11.46 -33.87
CA GLU A 195 -7.01 12.20 -34.92
C GLU A 195 -6.31 12.10 -36.29
N SER A 196 -4.97 11.88 -36.34
CA SER A 196 -4.18 11.84 -37.58
C SER A 196 -3.27 10.60 -37.64
N PRO A 197 -3.43 9.74 -38.68
CA PRO A 197 -2.49 8.65 -38.96
C PRO A 197 -1.05 9.12 -39.16
N GLU A 198 -0.85 10.30 -39.80
CA GLU A 198 0.45 10.88 -40.05
C GLU A 198 1.13 11.28 -38.74
N ALA A 199 0.40 11.99 -37.85
CA ALA A 199 0.91 12.35 -36.53
C ALA A 199 1.23 11.10 -35.71
N ARG A 200 0.43 10.05 -35.84
CA ARG A 200 0.68 8.77 -35.17
C ARG A 200 1.98 8.14 -35.64
N ALA A 201 2.24 8.13 -36.96
CA ALA A 201 3.49 7.58 -37.50
C ALA A 201 4.71 8.38 -37.02
N GLU A 202 4.63 9.70 -36.96
CA GLU A 202 5.68 10.56 -36.41
C GLU A 202 5.92 10.27 -34.91
N ILE A 203 4.84 10.10 -34.11
CA ILE A 203 4.89 9.77 -32.70
C ILE A 203 5.53 8.40 -32.49
N ASP A 204 5.19 7.41 -33.30
CA ASP A 204 5.76 6.07 -33.22
C ASP A 204 7.27 6.08 -33.54
N GLU A 205 7.73 6.97 -34.45
CA GLU A 205 9.17 7.18 -34.71
C GLU A 205 9.88 7.87 -33.55
N LEU A 206 9.27 8.92 -32.98
CA LEU A 206 9.81 9.58 -31.79
C LEU A 206 9.81 8.67 -30.56
N ALA A 207 8.86 7.72 -30.46
CA ALA A 207 8.85 6.69 -29.42
C ALA A 207 10.08 5.76 -29.53
N LYS A 208 10.50 5.41 -30.76
CA LYS A 208 11.73 4.62 -30.99
C LYS A 208 12.97 5.42 -30.61
N GLN A 209 12.98 6.73 -30.87
CA GLN A 209 14.07 7.61 -30.46
C GLN A 209 14.31 7.63 -28.96
N SER A 210 13.26 7.45 -28.14
CA SER A 210 13.41 7.40 -26.69
C SER A 210 14.28 6.23 -26.20
N PHE A 211 14.43 5.17 -26.98
CA PHE A 211 15.28 4.01 -26.67
C PHE A 211 16.74 4.19 -27.11
N VAL A 212 17.00 4.95 -28.17
CA VAL A 212 18.35 5.05 -28.76
C VAL A 212 19.03 6.37 -28.50
N LEU A 213 18.28 7.47 -28.38
CA LEU A 213 18.78 8.85 -28.11
C LEU A 213 19.93 9.27 -28.98
N ASP A 214 19.90 8.96 -30.32
CA ASP A 214 20.95 9.25 -31.26
C ASP A 214 20.79 10.63 -31.94
N ASP A 215 19.56 11.20 -31.95
CA ASP A 215 19.34 12.59 -32.37
C ASP A 215 19.70 13.56 -31.23
N PRO A 216 20.69 14.50 -31.48
CA PRO A 216 21.16 15.40 -30.41
C PRO A 216 20.09 16.34 -29.86
N LEU A 217 19.20 16.87 -30.71
CA LEU A 217 18.13 17.77 -30.29
C LEU A 217 17.09 17.00 -29.45
N TYR A 218 16.66 15.84 -29.95
CA TYR A 218 15.75 14.97 -29.24
C TYR A 218 16.30 14.65 -27.85
N LYS A 219 17.56 14.19 -27.78
CA LYS A 219 18.22 13.83 -26.53
C LYS A 219 18.23 14.97 -25.53
N GLN A 220 18.63 16.18 -25.95
CA GLN A 220 18.69 17.36 -25.11
C GLN A 220 17.30 17.70 -24.52
N VAL A 221 16.29 17.74 -25.37
CA VAL A 221 14.89 18.00 -24.94
C VAL A 221 14.37 16.91 -24.02
N TYR A 222 14.63 15.64 -24.34
CA TYR A 222 14.24 14.48 -23.54
C TYR A 222 14.83 14.57 -22.12
N GLU A 223 16.15 14.83 -21.98
CA GLU A 223 16.79 14.90 -20.66
C GLU A 223 16.22 16.04 -19.80
N ILE A 224 15.99 17.23 -20.40
CA ILE A 224 15.37 18.35 -19.69
C ILE A 224 13.96 17.99 -19.20
N CYS A 225 13.11 17.47 -20.08
CA CYS A 225 11.72 17.17 -19.77
C CYS A 225 11.58 15.96 -18.84
N LYS A 226 12.49 14.99 -18.94
CA LYS A 226 12.57 13.86 -18.01
C LYS A 226 12.90 14.33 -16.59
N ALA A 227 13.89 15.24 -16.45
CA ALA A 227 14.24 15.83 -15.16
C ALA A 227 13.05 16.57 -14.55
N TRP A 228 12.35 17.42 -15.31
CA TRP A 228 11.14 18.10 -14.82
C TRP A 228 10.04 17.15 -14.37
N SER A 229 9.85 16.06 -15.11
CA SER A 229 8.85 15.04 -14.73
C SER A 229 9.21 14.35 -13.43
N PHE A 230 10.48 14.07 -13.18
CA PHE A 230 10.90 13.47 -11.92
C PHE A 230 10.83 14.45 -10.74
N ASP A 231 11.16 15.74 -10.95
CA ASP A 231 10.97 16.78 -9.94
C ASP A 231 9.48 16.88 -9.52
N GLU A 232 8.56 16.81 -10.49
CA GLU A 232 7.12 16.79 -10.24
C GLU A 232 6.67 15.53 -9.46
N ILE A 233 7.17 14.36 -9.88
CA ILE A 233 6.85 13.10 -9.20
C ILE A 233 7.29 13.16 -7.74
N ASP A 234 8.53 13.63 -7.48
CA ASP A 234 9.06 13.73 -6.13
C ASP A 234 8.29 14.76 -5.28
N ALA A 235 7.89 15.89 -5.88
CA ALA A 235 7.02 16.87 -5.21
C ALA A 235 5.65 16.29 -4.85
N ASN A 236 5.01 15.54 -5.76
CA ASN A 236 3.73 14.89 -5.51
C ASN A 236 3.86 13.77 -4.46
N VAL A 237 4.95 13.01 -4.46
CA VAL A 237 5.26 11.99 -3.43
C VAL A 237 5.32 12.65 -2.05
N ALA A 238 6.03 13.77 -1.93
CA ALA A 238 6.13 14.53 -0.68
C ALA A 238 4.76 15.08 -0.25
N ARG A 239 3.96 15.63 -1.18
CA ARG A 239 2.60 16.12 -0.90
C ARG A 239 1.65 15.02 -0.40
N LEU A 240 1.79 13.79 -0.90
CA LEU A 240 1.04 12.63 -0.44
C LEU A 240 1.48 12.15 0.95
N GLY A 241 2.56 12.71 1.51
CA GLY A 241 3.14 12.31 2.79
C GLY A 241 3.87 10.95 2.74
N ASN A 242 4.30 10.54 1.56
CA ASN A 242 5.07 9.32 1.38
C ASN A 242 6.56 9.55 1.68
N ILE A 243 7.24 8.50 2.12
CA ILE A 243 8.69 8.52 2.35
C ILE A 243 9.41 8.50 0.98
N PRO A 244 10.48 9.30 0.80
CA PRO A 244 11.27 9.30 -0.43
C PRO A 244 11.87 7.92 -0.75
N ILE A 245 12.07 7.67 -2.04
CA ILE A 245 12.70 6.46 -2.55
C ILE A 245 14.23 6.54 -2.42
N GLU A 246 14.88 5.38 -2.25
CA GLU A 246 16.34 5.25 -2.20
C GLU A 246 16.94 5.06 -3.60
N ARG A 247 16.26 4.28 -4.45
CA ARG A 247 16.72 3.92 -5.79
C ARG A 247 15.56 4.05 -6.79
N ARG A 248 15.80 4.79 -7.86
CA ARG A 248 14.92 4.91 -9.02
C ARG A 248 15.42 4.01 -10.13
N TYR A 249 14.60 3.04 -10.53
CA TYR A 249 14.80 2.26 -11.74
C TYR A 249 14.00 2.86 -12.88
N VAL A 250 14.55 2.78 -14.10
CA VAL A 250 13.88 3.25 -15.31
C VAL A 250 13.83 2.17 -16.38
N GLU A 251 12.80 2.17 -17.20
CA GLU A 251 12.58 1.14 -18.22
C GLU A 251 13.74 1.06 -19.22
N SER A 252 14.36 2.20 -19.55
CA SER A 252 15.51 2.26 -20.43
C SER A 252 16.74 1.48 -19.94
N GLU A 253 16.90 1.26 -18.62
CA GLU A 253 18.02 0.48 -18.07
C GLU A 253 17.70 -1.01 -17.93
N THR A 254 16.44 -1.44 -18.01
CA THR A 254 16.01 -2.81 -17.73
C THR A 254 16.00 -3.74 -18.94
N GLU A 255 15.88 -3.23 -20.17
CA GLU A 255 15.78 -4.05 -21.39
C GLU A 255 17.01 -4.94 -21.60
N VAL A 256 18.20 -4.37 -21.49
CA VAL A 256 19.45 -5.07 -21.75
C VAL A 256 19.67 -6.24 -20.81
N PRO A 257 19.63 -6.06 -19.46
CA PRO A 257 19.79 -7.17 -18.53
C PRO A 257 18.66 -8.20 -18.65
N GLY A 258 17.42 -7.78 -18.85
CA GLY A 258 16.30 -8.69 -19.01
C GLY A 258 16.42 -9.59 -20.24
N LYS A 259 16.79 -9.01 -21.39
CA LYS A 259 17.05 -9.78 -22.62
C LYS A 259 18.23 -10.73 -22.47
N ALA A 260 19.27 -10.32 -21.75
CA ALA A 260 20.42 -11.18 -21.49
C ALA A 260 20.02 -12.40 -20.64
N LEU A 261 19.30 -12.19 -19.53
CA LEU A 261 18.81 -13.25 -18.66
C LEU A 261 17.89 -14.23 -19.40
N ILE A 262 16.92 -13.71 -20.18
CA ILE A 262 15.98 -14.56 -20.95
C ILE A 262 16.75 -15.45 -21.94
N LYS A 263 17.74 -14.92 -22.66
CA LYS A 263 18.55 -15.67 -23.61
C LYS A 263 19.40 -16.73 -22.90
N GLU A 264 20.01 -16.38 -21.76
CA GLU A 264 20.80 -17.29 -20.93
C GLU A 264 19.96 -18.49 -20.45
N LYS A 265 18.73 -18.22 -20.02
CA LYS A 265 17.80 -19.24 -19.49
C LYS A 265 16.95 -19.93 -20.57
N THR A 266 17.38 -19.90 -21.81
CA THR A 266 16.78 -20.65 -22.93
C THR A 266 17.69 -21.85 -23.28
N PRO A 267 17.17 -23.09 -23.36
CA PRO A 267 15.74 -23.46 -23.41
C PRO A 267 15.11 -23.84 -22.04
N GLU A 268 15.79 -23.74 -20.92
CA GLU A 268 15.34 -24.29 -19.63
C GLU A 268 14.06 -23.64 -19.10
N VAL A 269 13.94 -22.30 -19.23
CA VAL A 269 12.80 -21.52 -18.76
C VAL A 269 11.99 -20.96 -19.92
N PHE A 270 12.67 -20.50 -20.96
CA PHE A 270 12.03 -19.89 -22.13
C PHE A 270 12.18 -20.78 -23.37
N THR A 271 11.18 -20.76 -24.24
CA THR A 271 11.19 -21.45 -25.53
C THR A 271 11.40 -20.45 -26.64
N LYS A 272 12.35 -20.72 -27.55
CA LYS A 272 12.52 -19.90 -28.77
C LYS A 272 11.63 -20.46 -29.88
N SER A 273 10.78 -19.62 -30.48
CA SER A 273 9.92 -19.94 -31.62
C SER A 273 9.88 -18.77 -32.58
N ASP A 274 10.15 -19.00 -33.84
CA ASP A 274 10.12 -18.00 -34.92
C ASP A 274 10.86 -16.68 -34.58
N GLY A 275 12.00 -16.83 -33.92
CA GLY A 275 12.81 -15.69 -33.45
C GLY A 275 12.36 -15.07 -32.14
N ALA A 276 11.16 -15.33 -31.65
CA ALA A 276 10.65 -14.84 -30.38
C ALA A 276 11.03 -15.75 -29.20
N TYR A 277 11.07 -15.18 -27.99
CA TYR A 277 11.29 -15.93 -26.74
C TYR A 277 10.01 -15.90 -25.91
N ILE A 278 9.48 -17.08 -25.60
CA ILE A 278 8.15 -17.28 -25.02
C ILE A 278 8.31 -18.00 -23.68
N PHE A 279 7.63 -17.49 -22.64
CA PHE A 279 7.43 -18.20 -21.40
C PHE A 279 6.09 -18.96 -21.43
N LYS A 280 6.14 -20.26 -21.13
CA LYS A 280 4.95 -21.14 -21.10
C LYS A 280 4.24 -21.04 -19.76
N GLY A 281 3.64 -19.87 -19.49
CA GLY A 281 2.96 -19.55 -18.24
C GLY A 281 1.78 -20.47 -17.91
N SER A 282 1.13 -21.07 -18.93
CA SER A 282 0.03 -22.02 -18.74
C SER A 282 0.38 -23.22 -17.87
N GLN A 283 1.65 -23.61 -17.81
CA GLN A 283 2.15 -24.68 -16.94
C GLN A 283 2.23 -24.25 -15.46
N TYR A 284 2.13 -22.96 -15.17
CA TYR A 284 2.27 -22.34 -13.84
C TYR A 284 1.04 -21.52 -13.43
N GLY A 285 -0.12 -21.77 -14.05
CA GLY A 285 -1.36 -21.06 -13.76
C GLY A 285 -1.41 -19.61 -14.25
N ALA A 286 -0.56 -19.27 -15.23
CA ALA A 286 -0.51 -17.96 -15.90
C ALA A 286 -0.76 -18.11 -17.41
N PHE A 287 -0.73 -17.01 -18.14
CA PHE A 287 -0.82 -17.05 -19.61
C PHE A 287 0.56 -17.27 -20.25
N ASP A 288 0.58 -17.89 -21.45
CA ASP A 288 1.76 -17.92 -22.29
C ASP A 288 2.05 -16.51 -22.81
N ASN A 289 3.25 -15.99 -22.58
CA ASN A 289 3.62 -14.63 -22.92
C ASN A 289 4.93 -14.60 -23.71
N VAL A 290 4.99 -13.69 -24.69
CA VAL A 290 6.22 -13.36 -25.42
C VAL A 290 6.99 -12.32 -24.60
N PHE A 291 8.26 -12.62 -24.29
CA PHE A 291 9.15 -11.73 -23.53
C PHE A 291 10.09 -10.97 -24.46
N ILE A 292 10.59 -11.61 -25.53
CA ILE A 292 11.36 -10.95 -26.60
C ILE A 292 10.66 -11.24 -27.91
N GLY A 293 10.35 -10.18 -28.66
CA GLY A 293 9.70 -10.28 -29.95
C GLY A 293 10.60 -10.90 -31.03
N SER A 294 10.01 -11.34 -32.14
CA SER A 294 10.73 -11.96 -33.28
C SER A 294 11.83 -11.08 -33.87
N HIS A 295 11.71 -9.76 -33.75
CA HIS A 295 12.72 -8.79 -34.20
C HIS A 295 13.80 -8.48 -33.14
N GLY A 296 13.77 -9.19 -32.00
CA GLY A 296 14.77 -9.05 -30.92
C GLY A 296 14.54 -7.88 -29.97
N ASN A 297 13.42 -7.15 -30.07
CA ASN A 297 13.01 -6.12 -29.13
C ASN A 297 12.47 -6.74 -27.84
N GLY A 298 12.84 -6.16 -26.69
CA GLY A 298 12.23 -6.50 -25.40
C GLY A 298 10.77 -6.08 -25.38
N LEU A 299 9.91 -6.95 -24.80
CA LEU A 299 8.53 -6.63 -24.47
C LEU A 299 8.43 -6.44 -22.95
N TYR A 300 7.26 -6.09 -22.44
CA TYR A 300 7.06 -5.82 -21.00
C TYR A 300 7.70 -6.87 -20.09
N GLY A 301 7.55 -8.19 -20.42
CA GLY A 301 8.15 -9.25 -19.64
C GLY A 301 9.70 -9.22 -19.60
N ALA A 302 10.36 -8.74 -20.66
CA ALA A 302 11.80 -8.57 -20.65
C ALA A 302 12.25 -7.42 -19.75
N HIS A 303 11.50 -6.33 -19.73
CA HIS A 303 11.77 -5.19 -18.86
C HIS A 303 11.57 -5.55 -17.38
N ASP A 304 10.48 -6.24 -17.05
CA ASP A 304 10.21 -6.67 -15.67
C ASP A 304 11.24 -7.71 -15.17
N MET A 305 11.68 -8.64 -16.03
CA MET A 305 12.78 -9.56 -15.71
C MET A 305 14.08 -8.80 -15.44
N GLY A 306 14.36 -7.78 -16.23
CA GLY A 306 15.52 -6.90 -16.04
C GLY A 306 15.44 -6.12 -14.73
N LEU A 307 14.28 -5.57 -14.39
CA LEU A 307 14.04 -4.89 -13.12
C LEU A 307 14.28 -5.83 -11.92
N ILE A 308 13.71 -7.04 -11.98
CA ILE A 308 13.87 -8.03 -10.91
C ILE A 308 15.35 -8.43 -10.76
N GLN A 309 16.07 -8.60 -11.88
CA GLN A 309 17.50 -8.89 -11.86
C GLN A 309 18.30 -7.75 -11.24
N LEU A 310 18.04 -6.49 -11.62
CA LEU A 310 18.71 -5.32 -11.05
C LEU A 310 18.43 -5.17 -9.56
N LYS A 311 17.17 -5.35 -9.13
CA LYS A 311 16.84 -5.36 -7.69
C LYS A 311 17.59 -6.46 -6.93
N HIS A 312 17.71 -7.65 -7.50
CA HIS A 312 18.47 -8.74 -6.89
C HIS A 312 19.98 -8.43 -6.81
N GLN A 313 20.54 -7.75 -7.80
CA GLN A 313 21.94 -7.30 -7.78
C GLN A 313 22.20 -6.21 -6.75
N ASP A 314 21.31 -5.21 -6.66
CA ASP A 314 21.42 -4.11 -5.71
C ASP A 314 21.14 -4.57 -4.26
N TYR A 315 20.26 -5.58 -4.08
CA TYR A 315 19.85 -6.15 -2.79
C TYR A 315 20.00 -7.68 -2.77
N PRO A 316 21.23 -8.21 -2.75
CA PRO A 316 21.47 -9.66 -2.93
C PRO A 316 20.89 -10.52 -1.79
N ASN A 317 20.68 -9.94 -0.61
CA ASN A 317 20.14 -10.62 0.56
C ASN A 317 18.64 -10.34 0.79
N LEU A 318 17.91 -9.87 -0.22
CA LEU A 318 16.48 -9.61 -0.08
C LEU A 318 15.71 -10.88 0.32
N ASP A 319 14.81 -10.73 1.28
CA ASP A 319 13.85 -11.77 1.70
C ASP A 319 12.50 -11.62 1.00
N LEU A 320 12.12 -10.37 0.68
CA LEU A 320 10.86 -10.06 0.00
C LEU A 320 11.08 -8.94 -1.03
N SER A 321 10.51 -9.09 -2.22
CA SER A 321 10.36 -8.02 -3.21
C SER A 321 8.88 -7.83 -3.52
N ILE A 322 8.36 -6.65 -3.28
CA ILE A 322 6.93 -6.33 -3.38
C ILE A 322 6.69 -5.30 -4.48
N THR A 323 5.72 -5.60 -5.34
CA THR A 323 5.19 -4.69 -6.37
C THR A 323 3.71 -4.44 -6.11
N VAL A 324 3.25 -3.20 -6.26
CA VAL A 324 1.85 -2.80 -6.08
C VAL A 324 1.34 -2.15 -7.35
N ASN A 325 0.30 -2.73 -7.97
CA ASN A 325 -0.28 -2.24 -9.23
C ASN A 325 -1.79 -2.54 -9.32
N GLY A 326 -2.43 -2.11 -10.43
CA GLY A 326 -3.87 -2.34 -10.63
C GLY A 326 -4.21 -3.81 -10.90
N GLU A 327 -5.43 -4.21 -10.55
CA GLU A 327 -5.96 -5.57 -10.69
C GLU A 327 -5.84 -6.11 -12.13
N GLU A 328 -5.91 -5.24 -13.13
CA GLU A 328 -5.79 -5.62 -14.55
C GLU A 328 -4.42 -6.24 -14.89
N GLN A 329 -3.40 -5.98 -14.07
CA GLN A 329 -2.04 -6.51 -14.25
C GLN A 329 -1.76 -7.80 -13.44
N ALA A 330 -2.65 -8.17 -12.52
CA ALA A 330 -2.43 -9.31 -11.61
C ALA A 330 -2.15 -10.63 -12.35
N ALA A 331 -2.90 -10.91 -13.41
CA ALA A 331 -2.70 -12.13 -14.22
C ALA A 331 -1.37 -12.13 -14.97
N TYR A 332 -0.92 -10.98 -15.45
CA TYR A 332 0.36 -10.80 -16.10
C TYR A 332 1.52 -11.02 -15.11
N PHE A 333 1.46 -10.40 -13.92
CA PHE A 333 2.51 -10.52 -12.90
C PHE A 333 2.66 -11.95 -12.37
N ARG A 334 1.60 -12.76 -12.35
CA ARG A 334 1.76 -14.21 -12.05
C ARG A 334 2.75 -14.89 -13.00
N GLY A 335 2.69 -14.54 -14.29
CA GLY A 335 3.63 -15.08 -15.29
C GLY A 335 5.05 -14.56 -15.11
N VAL A 336 5.21 -13.26 -14.85
CA VAL A 336 6.51 -12.63 -14.60
C VAL A 336 7.18 -13.23 -13.36
N ILE A 337 6.45 -13.37 -12.26
CA ILE A 337 6.96 -13.97 -11.01
C ILE A 337 7.40 -15.41 -11.25
N ALA A 338 6.55 -16.23 -11.87
CA ALA A 338 6.89 -17.63 -12.16
C ALA A 338 8.15 -17.75 -13.05
N ALA A 339 8.26 -16.93 -14.11
CA ALA A 339 9.42 -16.89 -14.97
C ALA A 339 10.69 -16.46 -14.21
N SER A 340 10.56 -15.45 -13.34
CA SER A 340 11.68 -14.92 -12.56
C SER A 340 12.20 -15.90 -11.52
N GLU A 341 11.32 -16.57 -10.81
CA GLU A 341 11.70 -17.59 -9.81
C GLU A 341 12.37 -18.83 -10.44
N LEU A 342 12.01 -19.17 -11.67
CA LEU A 342 12.68 -20.24 -12.42
C LEU A 342 14.02 -19.78 -12.97
N ALA A 343 14.12 -18.53 -13.42
CA ALA A 343 15.36 -17.99 -13.98
C ALA A 343 16.39 -17.63 -12.90
N ILE A 344 15.92 -17.20 -11.71
CA ILE A 344 16.74 -16.81 -10.55
C ILE A 344 16.25 -17.59 -9.33
N PRO A 345 16.70 -18.85 -9.11
CA PRO A 345 16.19 -19.72 -8.05
C PRO A 345 16.30 -19.16 -6.63
N GLU A 346 17.23 -18.23 -6.39
CA GLU A 346 17.42 -17.53 -5.11
C GLU A 346 16.24 -16.64 -4.74
N LEU A 347 15.40 -16.27 -5.71
CA LEU A 347 14.20 -15.45 -5.52
C LEU A 347 12.92 -16.28 -5.30
N LYS A 348 13.02 -17.61 -5.30
CA LYS A 348 11.84 -18.47 -5.14
C LYS A 348 11.11 -18.19 -3.83
N GLY A 349 9.81 -17.85 -3.94
CA GLY A 349 8.94 -17.51 -2.81
C GLY A 349 9.20 -16.13 -2.19
N LYS A 350 9.98 -15.27 -2.86
CA LYS A 350 10.32 -13.93 -2.38
C LYS A 350 9.68 -12.80 -3.19
N LEU A 351 9.05 -13.10 -4.32
CA LEU A 351 8.43 -12.12 -5.21
C LEU A 351 6.91 -12.06 -4.97
N PHE A 352 6.38 -10.89 -4.67
CA PHE A 352 4.96 -10.69 -4.40
C PHE A 352 4.40 -9.52 -5.20
N ASN A 353 3.19 -9.70 -5.72
CA ASN A 353 2.42 -8.66 -6.37
C ASN A 353 1.10 -8.45 -5.62
N TYR A 354 0.85 -7.21 -5.20
CA TYR A 354 -0.41 -6.79 -4.60
C TYR A 354 -1.22 -5.99 -5.62
N ALA A 355 -2.41 -6.48 -5.93
CA ALA A 355 -3.31 -5.85 -6.87
C ALA A 355 -4.28 -4.91 -6.14
N THR A 356 -4.42 -3.67 -6.64
CA THR A 356 -5.33 -2.66 -6.10
C THR A 356 -6.58 -2.58 -6.94
N GLY A 357 -7.73 -2.30 -6.30
CA GLY A 357 -8.96 -1.97 -6.99
C GLY A 357 -8.91 -0.59 -7.68
N LEU A 358 -9.99 -0.19 -8.32
CA LEU A 358 -10.12 1.10 -8.97
C LEU A 358 -10.50 2.21 -7.98
N VAL A 359 -10.07 3.43 -8.25
CA VAL A 359 -10.54 4.62 -7.52
C VAL A 359 -11.61 5.34 -8.32
N LYS A 360 -12.75 5.62 -7.69
CA LYS A 360 -13.91 6.30 -8.31
C LYS A 360 -14.44 7.39 -7.38
N LEU A 361 -14.81 8.54 -7.94
CA LEU A 361 -15.58 9.55 -7.22
C LEU A 361 -17.08 9.31 -7.44
N THR A 362 -17.89 9.50 -6.38
CA THR A 362 -19.37 9.35 -6.44
C THR A 362 -20.01 10.33 -7.41
N THR A 363 -19.40 11.49 -7.64
CA THR A 363 -19.89 12.52 -8.59
C THR A 363 -19.80 12.10 -10.07
N GLY A 364 -19.38 10.89 -10.35
CA GLY A 364 -19.31 10.36 -11.73
C GLY A 364 -18.27 11.03 -12.63
N LYS A 365 -17.43 11.92 -12.10
CA LYS A 365 -16.39 12.65 -12.82
C LYS A 365 -15.10 11.86 -13.07
N MET A 366 -15.16 10.55 -13.06
CA MET A 366 -14.17 9.77 -13.83
C MET A 366 -14.72 9.71 -15.24
N SER A 367 -14.49 10.74 -16.02
CA SER A 367 -15.04 10.81 -17.36
C SER A 367 -14.26 9.91 -18.32
N SER A 368 -14.71 8.68 -18.45
CA SER A 368 -14.47 7.92 -19.67
C SER A 368 -15.04 8.61 -20.95
N ARG A 369 -15.81 9.69 -20.79
CA ARG A 369 -16.42 10.44 -21.90
C ARG A 369 -15.59 11.60 -22.44
N THR A 370 -14.73 12.24 -21.62
CA THR A 370 -13.87 13.36 -22.04
C THR A 370 -12.38 13.00 -22.09
N GLY A 371 -11.96 11.82 -21.60
CA GLY A 371 -10.55 11.42 -21.57
C GLY A 371 -9.71 12.17 -20.50
N GLU A 372 -10.32 12.99 -19.67
CA GLU A 372 -9.62 13.73 -18.62
C GLU A 372 -9.43 12.84 -17.39
N VAL A 373 -8.18 12.59 -17.06
CA VAL A 373 -7.76 11.83 -15.89
C VAL A 373 -7.71 12.77 -14.68
N ILE A 374 -8.21 12.32 -13.52
CA ILE A 374 -8.11 13.09 -12.27
C ILE A 374 -6.65 13.16 -11.84
N THR A 375 -6.02 14.34 -12.01
CA THR A 375 -4.63 14.58 -11.59
C THR A 375 -4.54 14.83 -10.09
N ILE A 376 -3.33 14.66 -9.52
CA ILE A 376 -3.06 14.95 -8.10
C ILE A 376 -3.33 16.42 -7.79
N ASP A 377 -2.90 17.35 -8.64
CA ASP A 377 -3.14 18.78 -8.43
C ASP A 377 -4.62 19.12 -8.37
N TRP A 378 -5.42 18.58 -9.30
CA TRP A 378 -6.87 18.78 -9.26
C TRP A 378 -7.47 18.22 -7.98
N LEU A 379 -7.06 17.01 -7.58
CA LEU A 379 -7.56 16.34 -6.39
C LEU A 379 -7.25 17.15 -5.12
N PHE A 380 -6.01 17.60 -4.95
CA PHE A 380 -5.60 18.45 -3.82
C PHE A 380 -6.38 19.77 -3.78
N ASN A 381 -6.56 20.41 -4.95
CA ASN A 381 -7.31 21.67 -5.03
C ASN A 381 -8.79 21.49 -4.62
N GLU A 382 -9.45 20.40 -5.04
CA GLU A 382 -10.83 20.13 -4.64
C GLU A 382 -10.93 19.80 -3.14
N PHE A 383 -10.00 19.01 -2.59
CA PHE A 383 -9.95 18.80 -1.14
C PHE A 383 -9.73 20.10 -0.37
N LYS A 384 -8.82 20.99 -0.80
CA LYS A 384 -8.59 22.28 -0.17
C LYS A 384 -9.84 23.14 -0.17
N LYS A 385 -10.59 23.19 -1.28
CA LYS A 385 -11.88 23.90 -1.35
C LYS A 385 -12.90 23.32 -0.36
N ALA A 386 -13.04 22.01 -0.31
CA ALA A 386 -13.96 21.33 0.59
C ALA A 386 -13.60 21.55 2.06
N ILE A 387 -12.31 21.47 2.43
CA ILE A 387 -11.81 21.77 3.79
C ILE A 387 -12.10 23.23 4.16
N THR A 388 -11.84 24.19 3.27
CA THR A 388 -12.14 25.61 3.50
C THR A 388 -13.64 25.83 3.72
N GLN A 389 -14.50 25.19 2.93
CA GLN A 389 -15.96 25.28 3.09
C GLN A 389 -16.45 24.67 4.41
N ALA A 390 -15.77 23.63 4.90
CA ALA A 390 -16.02 23.03 6.20
C ALA A 390 -15.43 23.85 7.38
N GLY A 391 -14.74 24.98 7.10
CA GLY A 391 -14.14 25.85 8.12
C GLY A 391 -12.78 25.39 8.64
N GLY A 392 -12.13 24.46 7.97
CA GLY A 392 -10.80 23.95 8.30
C GLY A 392 -9.66 24.71 7.61
N GLU A 393 -8.42 24.46 8.01
CA GLU A 393 -7.21 24.99 7.39
C GLU A 393 -6.73 24.03 6.27
N PRO A 394 -6.69 24.47 4.99
CA PRO A 394 -6.47 23.60 3.84
C PRO A 394 -4.98 23.44 3.52
N THR A 395 -4.17 22.95 4.47
CA THR A 395 -2.76 22.63 4.20
C THR A 395 -2.62 21.31 3.42
N ASP A 396 -1.46 21.09 2.77
CA ASP A 396 -1.21 19.85 2.04
C ASP A 396 -1.20 18.62 2.99
N GLU A 397 -0.73 18.79 4.23
CA GLU A 397 -0.72 17.73 5.24
C GLU A 397 -2.15 17.31 5.64
N VAL A 398 -3.06 18.29 5.82
CA VAL A 398 -4.46 18.00 6.14
C VAL A 398 -5.14 17.29 4.99
N VAL A 399 -4.90 17.73 3.76
CA VAL A 399 -5.41 17.07 2.54
C VAL A 399 -4.86 15.64 2.42
N ALA A 400 -3.53 15.48 2.57
CA ALA A 400 -2.88 14.17 2.50
C ALA A 400 -3.46 13.21 3.54
N GLY A 401 -3.65 13.65 4.78
CA GLY A 401 -4.26 12.83 5.84
C GLY A 401 -5.68 12.39 5.51
N ALA A 402 -6.52 13.29 5.01
CA ALA A 402 -7.89 12.97 4.60
C ALA A 402 -7.91 11.99 3.42
N LEU A 403 -7.08 12.22 2.40
CA LEU A 403 -6.99 11.38 1.21
C LEU A 403 -6.44 9.98 1.53
N ARG A 404 -5.33 9.89 2.28
CA ARG A 404 -4.72 8.62 2.71
C ARG A 404 -5.74 7.78 3.46
N TYR A 405 -6.49 8.36 4.37
CA TYR A 405 -7.49 7.62 5.13
C TYR A 405 -8.59 7.03 4.23
N GLN A 406 -9.07 7.79 3.23
CA GLN A 406 -10.07 7.28 2.29
C GLN A 406 -9.59 6.06 1.50
N PHE A 407 -8.31 6.03 1.16
CA PHE A 407 -7.72 4.90 0.44
C PHE A 407 -7.42 3.71 1.36
N LEU A 408 -6.88 3.99 2.55
CA LEU A 408 -6.37 2.96 3.45
C LEU A 408 -7.43 2.26 4.31
N LYS A 409 -8.61 2.88 4.51
CA LYS A 409 -9.72 2.26 5.25
C LYS A 409 -10.42 1.14 4.47
N VAL A 410 -10.12 0.99 3.18
CA VAL A 410 -10.70 -0.02 2.30
C VAL A 410 -9.74 -1.20 2.19
N LYS A 411 -10.28 -2.41 2.18
CA LYS A 411 -9.50 -3.63 2.00
C LYS A 411 -8.79 -3.63 0.63
N ILE A 412 -7.54 -4.08 0.59
CA ILE A 412 -6.76 -4.20 -0.65
C ILE A 412 -7.51 -5.06 -1.68
N GLY A 413 -7.47 -4.65 -2.95
CA GLY A 413 -8.19 -5.31 -4.05
C GLY A 413 -9.65 -4.88 -4.22
N SER A 414 -10.22 -4.15 -3.25
CA SER A 414 -11.57 -3.57 -3.39
C SER A 414 -11.51 -2.19 -4.05
N ASP A 415 -12.56 -1.83 -4.79
CA ASP A 415 -12.70 -0.49 -5.36
C ASP A 415 -12.84 0.56 -4.24
N VAL A 416 -12.13 1.66 -4.38
CA VAL A 416 -12.24 2.83 -3.51
C VAL A 416 -13.23 3.82 -4.14
N VAL A 417 -14.39 3.95 -3.53
CA VAL A 417 -15.44 4.90 -4.00
C VAL A 417 -15.68 5.93 -2.89
N PHE A 418 -15.53 7.22 -3.18
CA PHE A 418 -15.75 8.26 -2.19
C PHE A 418 -16.25 9.57 -2.80
N ASP A 419 -16.89 10.38 -1.95
CA ASP A 419 -17.20 11.79 -2.19
C ASP A 419 -16.18 12.67 -1.45
N ILE A 420 -15.72 13.75 -2.09
CA ILE A 420 -14.70 14.64 -1.49
C ILE A 420 -15.28 15.38 -0.28
N ASN A 421 -16.55 15.83 -0.33
CA ASN A 421 -17.15 16.53 0.80
C ASN A 421 -17.34 15.60 2.01
N ASP A 422 -17.74 14.35 1.75
CA ASP A 422 -17.83 13.35 2.83
C ASP A 422 -16.45 13.03 3.41
N ALA A 423 -15.41 12.97 2.56
CA ALA A 423 -14.04 12.66 2.97
C ALA A 423 -13.44 13.69 3.95
N VAL A 424 -13.87 14.95 3.86
CA VAL A 424 -13.42 16.04 4.74
C VAL A 424 -14.35 16.30 5.93
N SER A 425 -15.41 15.51 6.10
CA SER A 425 -16.36 15.63 7.21
C SER A 425 -15.66 15.41 8.56
N LEU A 426 -16.02 16.24 9.55
CA LEU A 426 -15.57 16.10 10.94
C LEU A 426 -16.43 15.10 11.75
N THR A 427 -17.28 14.33 11.07
CA THR A 427 -18.09 13.24 11.65
C THR A 427 -18.02 12.02 10.76
N GLY A 428 -18.21 10.83 11.36
CA GLY A 428 -18.17 9.57 10.64
C GLY A 428 -16.75 9.06 10.38
N ASN A 429 -16.63 8.02 9.55
CA ASN A 429 -15.39 7.28 9.30
C ASN A 429 -14.52 8.01 8.25
N THR A 430 -13.86 9.12 8.68
CA THR A 430 -13.06 10.00 7.83
C THR A 430 -11.71 10.33 8.44
N GLY A 431 -10.73 10.68 7.60
CA GLY A 431 -9.42 11.15 8.06
C GLY A 431 -9.51 12.48 8.83
N SER A 432 -10.39 13.38 8.39
CA SER A 432 -10.63 14.66 9.06
C SER A 432 -11.20 14.49 10.47
N TYR A 433 -12.05 13.48 10.70
CA TYR A 433 -12.53 13.14 12.04
C TYR A 433 -11.40 12.68 12.96
N LEU A 434 -10.48 11.87 12.46
CA LEU A 434 -9.29 11.45 13.24
C LEU A 434 -8.35 12.62 13.53
N GLN A 435 -8.12 13.51 12.56
CA GLN A 435 -7.33 14.72 12.76
C GLN A 435 -7.98 15.64 13.81
N TYR A 436 -9.31 15.77 13.79
CA TYR A 436 -10.06 16.52 14.80
C TYR A 436 -9.91 15.89 16.19
N ALA A 437 -10.08 14.57 16.34
CA ALA A 437 -9.90 13.88 17.61
C ALA A 437 -8.47 14.07 18.15
N HIS A 438 -7.45 13.95 17.29
CA HIS A 438 -6.06 14.22 17.66
C HIS A 438 -5.84 15.67 18.14
N ALA A 439 -6.33 16.65 17.38
CA ALA A 439 -6.21 18.07 17.74
C ALA A 439 -6.90 18.37 19.07
N ARG A 440 -8.08 17.76 19.32
CA ARG A 440 -8.81 17.89 20.60
C ARG A 440 -7.99 17.31 21.76
N ALA A 441 -7.45 16.11 21.61
CA ALA A 441 -6.59 15.47 22.62
C ALA A 441 -5.35 16.34 22.94
N ARG A 442 -4.65 16.84 21.88
CA ARG A 442 -3.53 17.77 22.04
C ARG A 442 -3.94 19.07 22.74
N GLY A 443 -5.12 19.61 22.43
CA GLY A 443 -5.65 20.80 23.06
C GLY A 443 -5.96 20.63 24.54
N ILE A 444 -6.44 19.44 24.96
CA ILE A 444 -6.64 19.10 26.38
C ILE A 444 -5.30 19.05 27.11
N LEU A 445 -4.32 18.33 26.54
CA LEU A 445 -2.99 18.21 27.12
C LEU A 445 -2.29 19.57 27.27
N ALA A 446 -2.42 20.45 26.27
CA ALA A 446 -1.81 21.79 26.29
C ALA A 446 -2.41 22.72 27.36
N LYS A 447 -3.64 22.46 27.80
CA LYS A 447 -4.33 23.23 28.85
C LYS A 447 -4.14 22.63 30.26
N SER A 448 -3.63 21.41 30.36
CA SER A 448 -3.39 20.77 31.65
C SER A 448 -2.08 21.26 32.25
N GLU A 449 -2.15 21.76 33.47
CA GLU A 449 -0.99 22.14 34.30
C GLU A 449 -0.53 20.98 35.20
N GLN A 450 -1.25 19.85 35.15
CA GLN A 450 -0.99 18.69 36.02
C GLN A 450 0.15 17.84 35.48
N THR A 451 0.96 17.31 36.40
CA THR A 451 1.93 16.25 36.07
C THR A 451 1.18 14.97 35.73
N VAL A 452 1.52 14.36 34.59
CA VAL A 452 0.94 13.07 34.21
C VAL A 452 1.34 12.01 35.23
N VAL A 453 0.34 11.44 35.93
CA VAL A 453 0.52 10.32 36.83
C VAL A 453 -0.20 9.10 36.23
N PHE A 454 0.49 7.96 36.20
CA PHE A 454 -0.13 6.72 35.74
C PHE A 454 -1.15 6.25 36.79
N PRO A 455 -2.45 6.08 36.44
CA PRO A 455 -3.46 5.71 37.43
C PRO A 455 -3.25 4.26 37.93
N THR A 456 -3.75 3.97 39.11
CA THR A 456 -3.79 2.63 39.69
C THR A 456 -5.18 2.00 39.61
N GLU A 457 -6.20 2.82 39.44
CA GLU A 457 -7.60 2.42 39.32
C GLU A 457 -8.24 3.22 38.17
N LEU A 458 -9.25 2.69 37.53
CA LEU A 458 -10.00 3.30 36.44
C LEU A 458 -11.41 3.64 36.88
N PHE A 459 -11.91 4.81 36.50
CA PHE A 459 -13.34 5.09 36.57
C PHE A 459 -14.06 4.35 35.44
N ASP A 460 -15.33 4.01 35.64
CA ASP A 460 -16.12 3.25 34.66
C ASP A 460 -16.16 3.95 33.30
N GLU A 461 -16.24 5.30 33.26
CA GLU A 461 -16.24 6.10 32.04
C GLU A 461 -14.89 6.00 31.29
N ASP A 462 -13.77 5.93 32.02
CA ASP A 462 -12.43 5.87 31.42
C ASP A 462 -12.06 4.45 30.94
N ARG A 463 -12.67 3.42 31.56
CA ARG A 463 -12.30 2.04 31.32
C ARG A 463 -12.49 1.61 29.86
N LEU A 464 -13.56 2.05 29.21
CA LEU A 464 -13.81 1.73 27.79
C LEU A 464 -12.73 2.31 26.89
N LEU A 465 -12.35 3.57 27.11
CA LEU A 465 -11.28 4.22 26.35
C LEU A 465 -9.93 3.51 26.58
N VAL A 466 -9.57 3.21 27.83
CA VAL A 466 -8.31 2.55 28.16
C VAL A 466 -8.27 1.13 27.59
N ARG A 467 -9.40 0.39 27.67
CA ARG A 467 -9.57 -0.90 27.02
C ARG A 467 -9.33 -0.80 25.51
N LYS A 468 -9.95 0.19 24.83
CA LYS A 468 -9.72 0.41 23.41
C LYS A 468 -8.26 0.74 23.10
N MET A 469 -7.60 1.59 23.91
CA MET A 469 -6.18 1.88 23.76
C MET A 469 -5.31 0.61 23.87
N SER A 470 -5.68 -0.35 24.73
CA SER A 470 -4.93 -1.60 24.90
C SER A 470 -4.94 -2.53 23.68
N GLU A 471 -5.88 -2.33 22.75
CA GLU A 471 -5.99 -3.09 21.50
C GLU A 471 -4.99 -2.66 20.41
N TYR A 472 -4.18 -1.60 20.67
CA TYR A 472 -3.25 -1.04 19.67
C TYR A 472 -2.28 -2.08 19.09
N ALA A 473 -1.61 -2.84 19.95
CA ALA A 473 -0.65 -3.84 19.50
C ALA A 473 -1.32 -4.95 18.66
N GLU A 474 -2.52 -5.38 19.04
CA GLU A 474 -3.31 -6.38 18.32
C GLU A 474 -3.70 -5.88 16.91
N ALA A 475 -4.15 -4.61 16.83
CA ALA A 475 -4.53 -4.00 15.55
C ALA A 475 -3.33 -3.85 14.60
N VAL A 476 -2.18 -3.42 15.12
CA VAL A 476 -0.94 -3.31 14.34
C VAL A 476 -0.43 -4.70 13.92
N ASN A 477 -0.40 -5.68 14.81
CA ASN A 477 0.02 -7.04 14.48
C ASN A 477 -0.85 -7.64 13.37
N ARG A 478 -2.15 -7.48 13.44
CA ARG A 478 -3.07 -7.93 12.39
C ARG A 478 -2.78 -7.25 11.05
N ALA A 479 -2.51 -5.94 11.08
CA ALA A 479 -2.19 -5.19 9.87
C ALA A 479 -0.82 -5.59 9.28
N THR A 480 0.18 -5.86 10.13
CA THR A 480 1.53 -6.29 9.66
C THR A 480 1.53 -7.72 9.14
N GLU A 481 0.79 -8.63 9.76
CA GLU A 481 0.66 -10.03 9.32
C GLU A 481 0.04 -10.13 7.92
N SER A 482 -1.07 -9.42 7.70
CA SER A 482 -1.81 -9.44 6.43
C SER A 482 -1.31 -8.42 5.41
N LEU A 483 -0.48 -7.45 5.81
CA LEU A 483 -0.12 -6.22 5.07
C LEU A 483 -1.36 -5.41 4.64
N GLU A 484 -2.40 -5.40 5.48
CA GLU A 484 -3.67 -4.71 5.23
C GLU A 484 -3.87 -3.51 6.18
N PRO A 485 -3.60 -2.25 5.72
CA PRO A 485 -3.70 -1.05 6.54
C PRO A 485 -5.09 -0.77 7.13
N HIS A 486 -6.16 -1.29 6.51
CA HIS A 486 -7.54 -1.03 6.96
C HIS A 486 -7.80 -1.49 8.40
N HIS A 487 -7.05 -2.45 8.93
CA HIS A 487 -7.13 -2.85 10.34
C HIS A 487 -6.72 -1.72 11.29
N VAL A 488 -5.67 -0.97 10.95
CA VAL A 488 -5.25 0.20 11.74
C VAL A 488 -6.28 1.32 11.59
N CYS A 489 -6.83 1.54 10.39
CA CYS A 489 -7.87 2.55 10.17
C CYS A 489 -9.13 2.26 11.00
N ALA A 490 -9.58 1.01 11.04
CA ALA A 490 -10.73 0.60 11.85
C ALA A 490 -10.47 0.86 13.34
N TYR A 491 -9.32 0.42 13.84
CA TYR A 491 -8.92 0.67 15.23
C TYR A 491 -8.90 2.17 15.59
N LEU A 492 -8.28 3.00 14.73
CA LEU A 492 -8.21 4.45 14.99
C LEU A 492 -9.58 5.12 15.00
N PHE A 493 -10.48 4.68 14.12
CA PHE A 493 -11.85 5.20 14.10
C PHE A 493 -12.62 4.86 15.38
N GLU A 494 -12.56 3.59 15.80
CA GLU A 494 -13.18 3.13 17.05
C GLU A 494 -12.59 3.85 18.28
N LEU A 495 -11.25 4.01 18.33
CA LEU A 495 -10.58 4.75 19.39
C LEU A 495 -11.04 6.21 19.44
N ALA A 496 -11.16 6.86 18.28
CA ALA A 496 -11.64 8.25 18.21
C ALA A 496 -13.10 8.38 18.63
N GLN A 497 -13.94 7.37 18.39
CA GLN A 497 -15.33 7.34 18.87
C GLN A 497 -15.40 7.22 20.40
N GLU A 498 -14.60 6.37 21.00
CA GLU A 498 -14.53 6.22 22.46
C GLU A 498 -13.98 7.48 23.15
N PHE A 499 -13.07 8.20 22.48
CA PHE A 499 -12.49 9.42 23.03
C PHE A 499 -13.42 10.63 22.93
N ASN A 500 -14.27 10.79 21.91
CA ASN A 500 -15.10 11.98 21.65
C ASN A 500 -16.46 11.94 22.34
#